data_0c0bab25d612cf35e43592126f01cf35
#
_entry.id   0c0bab25d612cf35e43592126f01cf35
#
_cell.length_a   1.000
_cell.length_b   1.000
_cell.length_c   1.000
_cell.angle_alpha   90.00
_cell.angle_beta   90.00
_cell.angle_gamma   90.00
#
_symmetry.space_group_name_H-M   'P 1'
#
loop_
_entity.id
_entity.type
_entity.pdbx_description
1 polymer ?
#
loop_
_entity_poly.entity_id
_entity_poly.type
_entity_poly.pdbx_seq_one_letter_code
_entity_poly.pdbx_strand_id
1 'polypeptide(L)'
;YACHPTKNKEESSMRSSVDAAAFYKAMTALMDIPAKSPVKVLQEIKVEFTSDHCTLSATDFGTWLSVTIPASGDDFAFVFWNSAGIQKVCRYFTGQLELELSGQRKSQIITMRCGDKGGKFPVYETEECPTWPEFEAKQSYTANAANILKCVKQVKYAVDLRSTRPEYQGVLFQNKHIWAVEGHRAACCDDGGLSVEKPFTVAVPALEHLKVFGNTDIQIDVNERCVTFRNEWIRLTAHCVPNATPLIYENIVPQKWNEEFCFHRKDFVQALKYLLACVGKTDKPYVRFDNGALTLSLIHI
;
A
#
# COMPACT_ATOMS: atom_id res chain seq x y z
N TYR A 1 -4.14 -52.78 -41.38
CA TYR A 1 -4.53 -51.49 -40.79
C TYR A 1 -3.27 -50.87 -40.17
N ALA A 2 -2.70 -49.88 -40.87
CA ALA A 2 -1.54 -49.14 -40.40
C ALA A 2 -2.01 -48.06 -39.42
N CYS A 3 -1.62 -48.17 -38.16
CA CYS A 3 -1.76 -47.13 -37.18
C CYS A 3 -0.77 -46.00 -37.53
N HIS A 4 -1.28 -44.87 -38.01
CA HIS A 4 -0.50 -43.62 -38.08
C HIS A 4 -0.24 -43.13 -36.67
N PRO A 5 1.01 -42.79 -36.30
CA PRO A 5 1.27 -42.13 -35.07
C PRO A 5 0.73 -40.69 -35.19
N THR A 6 -0.23 -40.34 -34.33
CA THR A 6 -0.65 -38.97 -34.13
C THR A 6 0.56 -38.18 -33.68
N LYS A 7 1.01 -37.23 -34.52
CA LYS A 7 1.97 -36.22 -34.15
C LYS A 7 1.40 -35.48 -32.92
N ASN A 8 1.98 -35.73 -31.75
CA ASN A 8 1.85 -34.84 -30.62
C ASN A 8 2.33 -33.44 -31.08
N LYS A 9 1.41 -32.50 -31.22
CA LYS A 9 1.78 -31.09 -31.25
C LYS A 9 2.55 -30.84 -29.95
N GLU A 10 3.84 -30.57 -30.06
CA GLU A 10 4.62 -30.01 -28.92
C GLU A 10 3.86 -28.77 -28.44
N GLU A 11 3.25 -28.86 -27.29
CA GLU A 11 2.71 -27.69 -26.59
C GLU A 11 3.93 -26.82 -26.25
N SER A 12 4.03 -25.66 -26.89
CA SER A 12 5.08 -24.70 -26.60
C SER A 12 4.93 -24.24 -25.16
N SER A 13 5.78 -24.74 -24.27
CA SER A 13 5.88 -24.24 -22.89
C SER A 13 6.85 -23.07 -22.85
N MET A 14 6.46 -22.01 -22.14
CA MET A 14 7.29 -20.85 -21.87
C MET A 14 7.92 -20.98 -20.49
N ARG A 15 9.20 -20.65 -20.36
CA ARG A 15 9.96 -20.86 -19.11
C ARG A 15 10.75 -19.65 -18.71
N SER A 16 10.67 -19.31 -17.42
CA SER A 16 11.50 -18.25 -16.83
C SER A 16 11.89 -18.63 -15.42
N SER A 17 12.90 -17.95 -14.91
CA SER A 17 13.44 -18.20 -13.59
C SER A 17 13.74 -16.93 -12.83
N VAL A 18 13.57 -16.98 -11.51
CA VAL A 18 13.76 -15.86 -10.55
C VAL A 18 14.41 -16.37 -9.27
N ASP A 19 14.94 -15.45 -8.47
CA ASP A 19 15.31 -15.76 -7.07
C ASP A 19 14.04 -16.00 -6.23
N ALA A 20 13.96 -17.14 -5.57
CA ALA A 20 12.78 -17.56 -4.81
C ALA A 20 12.50 -16.61 -3.62
N ALA A 21 13.52 -16.09 -2.96
CA ALA A 21 13.35 -15.17 -1.82
C ALA A 21 12.83 -13.80 -2.28
N ALA A 22 13.35 -13.30 -3.40
CA ALA A 22 12.86 -12.06 -4.02
C ALA A 22 11.39 -12.21 -4.46
N PHE A 23 11.04 -13.33 -5.09
CA PHE A 23 9.67 -13.63 -5.52
C PHE A 23 8.71 -13.70 -4.33
N TYR A 24 9.07 -14.43 -3.28
CA TYR A 24 8.27 -14.52 -2.05
C TYR A 24 8.08 -13.15 -1.38
N LYS A 25 9.14 -12.32 -1.32
CA LYS A 25 9.08 -10.97 -0.78
C LYS A 25 8.15 -10.07 -1.59
N ALA A 26 8.24 -10.12 -2.92
CA ALA A 26 7.35 -9.38 -3.82
C ALA A 26 5.90 -9.80 -3.64
N MET A 27 5.60 -11.12 -3.64
CA MET A 27 4.25 -11.61 -3.35
C MET A 27 3.73 -11.11 -2.01
N THR A 28 4.55 -11.19 -0.95
CA THR A 28 4.15 -10.78 0.39
C THR A 28 3.81 -9.28 0.45
N ALA A 29 4.56 -8.45 -0.27
CA ALA A 29 4.31 -7.01 -0.35
C ALA A 29 2.94 -6.67 -0.99
N LEU A 30 2.49 -7.51 -1.91
CA LEU A 30 1.24 -7.32 -2.66
C LEU A 30 0.01 -7.89 -1.96
N MET A 31 0.14 -8.81 -1.01
CA MET A 31 -0.99 -9.55 -0.42
C MET A 31 -2.04 -8.68 0.30
N ASP A 32 -1.68 -7.47 0.70
CA ASP A 32 -2.60 -6.55 1.38
C ASP A 32 -3.48 -5.74 0.38
N ILE A 33 -3.16 -5.78 -0.93
CA ILE A 33 -3.85 -4.99 -1.97
C ILE A 33 -5.10 -5.69 -2.54
N PRO A 34 -5.09 -7.01 -2.86
CA PRO A 34 -6.20 -7.64 -3.53
C PRO A 34 -7.51 -7.42 -2.80
N ALA A 35 -8.45 -6.79 -3.48
CA ALA A 35 -9.73 -6.42 -2.92
C ALA A 35 -10.57 -7.66 -2.55
N LYS A 36 -11.45 -7.49 -1.59
CA LYS A 36 -12.60 -8.36 -1.39
C LYS A 36 -13.65 -8.09 -2.49
N SER A 37 -13.21 -8.14 -3.74
CA SER A 37 -14.07 -7.94 -4.91
C SER A 37 -14.86 -9.20 -5.21
N PRO A 38 -16.08 -9.14 -5.73
CA PRO A 38 -16.76 -10.29 -6.31
C PRO A 38 -16.07 -10.81 -7.59
N VAL A 39 -15.23 -10.00 -8.23
CA VAL A 39 -14.45 -10.38 -9.41
C VAL A 39 -13.18 -11.08 -8.97
N LYS A 40 -13.07 -12.37 -9.22
CA LYS A 40 -11.97 -13.23 -8.74
C LYS A 40 -10.58 -12.76 -9.18
N VAL A 41 -10.43 -12.31 -10.43
CA VAL A 41 -9.14 -11.82 -10.96
C VAL A 41 -8.57 -10.65 -10.15
N LEU A 42 -9.45 -9.81 -9.56
CA LEU A 42 -9.03 -8.70 -8.71
C LEU A 42 -8.61 -9.11 -7.30
N GLN A 43 -8.92 -10.35 -6.90
CA GLN A 43 -8.50 -10.88 -5.61
C GLN A 43 -7.09 -11.47 -5.67
N GLU A 44 -6.45 -11.46 -6.85
CA GLU A 44 -5.26 -12.24 -7.14
C GLU A 44 -4.11 -11.35 -7.65
N ILE A 45 -2.92 -11.90 -7.66
CA ILE A 45 -1.70 -11.25 -8.14
C ILE A 45 -1.48 -11.65 -9.60
N LYS A 46 -1.28 -10.64 -10.46
CA LYS A 46 -0.81 -10.77 -11.82
C LYS A 46 0.72 -10.87 -11.83
N VAL A 47 1.25 -11.76 -12.65
CA VAL A 47 2.69 -11.97 -12.86
C VAL A 47 2.99 -11.80 -14.34
N GLU A 48 3.98 -10.99 -14.66
CA GLU A 48 4.43 -10.73 -16.03
C GLU A 48 5.94 -10.94 -16.10
N PHE A 49 6.38 -11.83 -16.95
CA PHE A 49 7.78 -12.06 -17.28
C PHE A 49 8.16 -11.37 -18.57
N THR A 50 9.29 -10.75 -18.56
CA THR A 50 10.06 -10.34 -19.73
C THR A 50 11.40 -11.08 -19.71
N SER A 51 12.20 -10.96 -20.77
CA SER A 51 13.49 -11.63 -20.90
C SER A 51 14.45 -11.42 -19.71
N ASP A 52 14.30 -10.32 -18.97
CA ASP A 52 15.22 -9.88 -17.91
C ASP A 52 14.56 -9.53 -16.57
N HIS A 53 13.23 -9.41 -16.54
CA HIS A 53 12.49 -9.01 -15.34
C HIS A 53 11.21 -9.83 -15.13
N CYS A 54 10.80 -9.91 -13.86
CA CYS A 54 9.48 -10.39 -13.46
C CYS A 54 8.76 -9.29 -12.67
N THR A 55 7.61 -8.85 -13.15
CA THR A 55 6.77 -7.87 -12.48
C THR A 55 5.55 -8.55 -11.88
N LEU A 56 5.40 -8.43 -10.56
CA LEU A 56 4.20 -8.85 -9.85
C LEU A 56 3.35 -7.61 -9.57
N SER A 57 2.04 -7.68 -9.79
CA SER A 57 1.15 -6.55 -9.58
C SER A 57 -0.21 -6.97 -9.01
N ALA A 58 -0.81 -6.05 -8.25
CA ALA A 58 -2.14 -6.19 -7.68
C ALA A 58 -2.86 -4.84 -7.61
N THR A 59 -4.20 -4.86 -7.61
CA THR A 59 -5.02 -3.66 -7.51
C THR A 59 -6.36 -3.95 -6.84
N ASP A 60 -6.89 -2.91 -6.17
CA ASP A 60 -8.26 -2.84 -5.67
C ASP A 60 -9.08 -1.74 -6.36
N PHE A 61 -8.64 -1.29 -7.55
CA PHE A 61 -9.12 -0.12 -8.32
C PHE A 61 -8.87 1.24 -7.67
N GLY A 62 -8.66 1.31 -6.37
CA GLY A 62 -8.28 2.56 -5.68
C GLY A 62 -6.76 2.72 -5.59
N THR A 63 -6.08 1.57 -5.55
CA THR A 63 -4.63 1.46 -5.39
C THR A 63 -4.08 0.41 -6.33
N TRP A 64 -2.97 0.70 -6.98
CA TRP A 64 -2.18 -0.23 -7.81
C TRP A 64 -0.78 -0.32 -7.24
N LEU A 65 -0.31 -1.52 -6.99
CA LEU A 65 1.07 -1.76 -6.56
C LEU A 65 1.72 -2.78 -7.49
N SER A 66 2.91 -2.47 -7.97
CA SER A 66 3.79 -3.42 -8.67
C SER A 66 5.16 -3.48 -8.03
N VAL A 67 5.73 -4.67 -8.05
CA VAL A 67 7.10 -4.96 -7.64
C VAL A 67 7.77 -5.71 -8.76
N THR A 68 8.87 -5.17 -9.26
CA THR A 68 9.69 -5.77 -10.31
C THR A 68 10.93 -6.38 -9.68
N ILE A 69 11.30 -7.57 -10.11
CA ILE A 69 12.50 -8.29 -9.67
C ILE A 69 13.26 -8.81 -10.89
N PRO A 70 14.57 -9.00 -10.82
CA PRO A 70 15.34 -9.62 -11.90
C PRO A 70 14.85 -11.03 -12.21
N ALA A 71 14.76 -11.36 -13.48
CA ALA A 71 14.39 -12.65 -14.00
C ALA A 71 15.23 -13.02 -15.24
N SER A 72 15.07 -14.23 -15.74
CA SER A 72 15.65 -14.64 -17.03
C SER A 72 14.79 -15.71 -17.66
N GLY A 73 14.58 -15.64 -18.98
CA GLY A 73 13.82 -16.64 -19.73
C GLY A 73 12.89 -16.02 -20.77
N ASP A 74 11.75 -16.65 -20.96
CA ASP A 74 10.74 -16.29 -21.96
C ASP A 74 9.78 -15.23 -21.44
N ASP A 75 9.16 -14.50 -22.36
CA ASP A 75 8.11 -13.53 -22.09
C ASP A 75 6.76 -14.23 -21.97
N PHE A 76 6.10 -14.12 -20.84
CA PHE A 76 4.73 -14.58 -20.62
C PHE A 76 4.09 -13.90 -19.42
N ALA A 77 2.75 -13.99 -19.33
CA ALA A 77 2.02 -13.41 -18.22
C ALA A 77 0.82 -14.29 -17.82
N PHE A 78 0.47 -14.25 -16.55
CA PHE A 78 -0.67 -14.96 -15.99
C PHE A 78 -1.15 -14.32 -14.70
N VAL A 79 -2.32 -14.76 -14.21
CA VAL A 79 -2.82 -14.38 -12.88
C VAL A 79 -2.97 -15.66 -12.04
N PHE A 80 -2.50 -15.64 -10.82
CA PHE A 80 -2.69 -16.79 -9.93
C PHE A 80 -4.18 -17.04 -9.67
N TRP A 81 -4.55 -18.31 -9.52
CA TRP A 81 -5.90 -18.70 -9.07
C TRP A 81 -6.07 -18.53 -7.56
N ASN A 82 -4.99 -18.62 -6.80
CA ASN A 82 -4.95 -18.56 -5.33
C ASN A 82 -3.60 -18.04 -4.86
N SER A 83 -3.42 -16.74 -4.97
CA SER A 83 -2.17 -16.06 -4.58
C SER A 83 -1.81 -16.30 -3.12
N ALA A 84 -2.80 -16.34 -2.22
CA ALA A 84 -2.58 -16.58 -0.80
C ALA A 84 -2.04 -18.00 -0.52
N GLY A 85 -2.55 -19.00 -1.23
CA GLY A 85 -2.03 -20.36 -1.15
C GLY A 85 -0.62 -20.49 -1.73
N ILE A 86 -0.39 -19.88 -2.89
CA ILE A 86 0.92 -19.87 -3.55
C ILE A 86 1.98 -19.15 -2.68
N GLN A 87 1.65 -18.00 -2.09
CA GLN A 87 2.56 -17.28 -1.19
C GLN A 87 3.01 -18.16 -0.01
N LYS A 88 2.11 -18.96 0.57
CA LYS A 88 2.46 -19.90 1.64
C LYS A 88 3.42 -21.01 1.16
N VAL A 89 3.26 -21.47 -0.07
CA VAL A 89 4.16 -22.46 -0.68
C VAL A 89 5.53 -21.84 -0.95
N CYS A 90 5.57 -20.64 -1.55
CA CYS A 90 6.80 -19.93 -1.88
C CYS A 90 7.68 -19.65 -0.64
N ARG A 91 7.11 -19.58 0.55
CA ARG A 91 7.86 -19.45 1.81
C ARG A 91 8.91 -20.55 2.02
N TYR A 92 8.71 -21.73 1.43
CA TYR A 92 9.59 -22.86 1.59
C TYR A 92 10.59 -23.05 0.43
N PHE A 93 10.56 -22.17 -0.56
CA PHE A 93 11.48 -22.20 -1.69
C PHE A 93 12.75 -21.41 -1.34
N THR A 94 13.89 -21.95 -1.78
CA THR A 94 15.22 -21.34 -1.54
C THR A 94 16.10 -21.51 -2.78
N GLY A 95 16.76 -20.45 -3.20
CA GLY A 95 17.58 -20.43 -4.42
C GLY A 95 16.78 -20.08 -5.67
N GLN A 96 17.07 -20.76 -6.77
CA GLN A 96 16.42 -20.48 -8.05
C GLN A 96 15.02 -21.11 -8.14
N LEU A 97 14.03 -20.31 -8.46
CA LEU A 97 12.67 -20.72 -8.74
C LEU A 97 12.43 -20.70 -10.25
N GLU A 98 12.13 -21.84 -10.81
CA GLU A 98 11.75 -22.02 -12.22
C GLU A 98 10.22 -22.02 -12.34
N LEU A 99 9.71 -21.27 -13.31
CA LEU A 99 8.30 -21.20 -13.66
C LEU A 99 8.12 -21.59 -15.12
N GLU A 100 7.22 -22.52 -15.38
CA GLU A 100 6.88 -23.01 -16.70
C GLU A 100 5.38 -22.87 -16.93
N LEU A 101 4.99 -22.00 -17.86
CA LEU A 101 3.60 -21.83 -18.27
C LEU A 101 3.30 -22.80 -19.41
N SER A 102 2.26 -23.63 -19.27
CA SER A 102 1.82 -24.63 -20.24
C SER A 102 0.30 -24.67 -20.33
N GLY A 103 -0.22 -25.29 -21.39
CA GLY A 103 -1.66 -25.45 -21.62
C GLY A 103 -2.24 -24.46 -22.63
N GLN A 104 -3.50 -24.74 -23.03
CA GLN A 104 -4.23 -23.88 -23.97
C GLN A 104 -5.08 -22.86 -23.23
N ARG A 105 -5.58 -21.83 -23.95
CA ARG A 105 -6.51 -20.81 -23.41
C ARG A 105 -7.59 -21.48 -22.53
N LYS A 106 -7.86 -20.85 -21.39
CA LYS A 106 -8.78 -21.27 -20.31
C LYS A 106 -8.38 -22.52 -19.50
N SER A 107 -7.27 -23.17 -19.82
CA SER A 107 -6.75 -24.34 -19.08
C SER A 107 -5.23 -24.21 -18.83
N GLN A 108 -4.74 -23.01 -18.65
CA GLN A 108 -3.32 -22.77 -18.39
C GLN A 108 -2.93 -23.22 -16.98
N ILE A 109 -1.73 -23.77 -16.90
CA ILE A 109 -1.13 -24.24 -15.65
C ILE A 109 0.27 -23.66 -15.55
N ILE A 110 0.59 -23.08 -14.40
CA ILE A 110 1.95 -22.74 -14.05
C ILE A 110 2.57 -23.88 -13.23
N THR A 111 3.67 -24.42 -13.72
CA THR A 111 4.51 -25.37 -12.97
C THR A 111 5.62 -24.58 -12.31
N MET A 112 5.73 -24.67 -10.99
CA MET A 112 6.76 -24.03 -10.19
C MET A 112 7.71 -25.10 -9.67
N ARG A 113 9.03 -24.93 -9.83
CA ARG A 113 10.07 -25.83 -9.35
C ARG A 113 11.18 -25.07 -8.65
N CYS A 114 11.58 -25.57 -7.49
CA CYS A 114 12.68 -25.01 -6.70
C CYS A 114 13.43 -26.16 -6.01
N GLY A 115 14.52 -26.65 -6.63
CA GLY A 115 15.21 -27.86 -6.22
C GLY A 115 14.28 -29.09 -6.30
N ASP A 116 14.13 -29.78 -5.17
CA ASP A 116 13.26 -30.95 -5.00
C ASP A 116 11.78 -30.62 -4.74
N LYS A 117 11.48 -29.33 -4.53
CA LYS A 117 10.12 -28.83 -4.24
C LYS A 117 9.46 -28.25 -5.46
N GLY A 118 8.14 -28.35 -5.50
CA GLY A 118 7.39 -27.74 -6.59
C GLY A 118 5.93 -28.14 -6.59
N GLY A 119 5.22 -27.65 -7.60
CA GLY A 119 3.81 -27.95 -7.79
C GLY A 119 3.28 -27.41 -9.12
N LYS A 120 2.08 -27.84 -9.47
CA LYS A 120 1.33 -27.35 -10.62
C LYS A 120 0.10 -26.61 -10.12
N PHE A 121 -0.11 -25.41 -10.62
CA PHE A 121 -1.18 -24.52 -10.15
C PHE A 121 -1.97 -24.00 -11.35
N PRO A 122 -3.31 -24.00 -11.29
CA PRO A 122 -4.12 -23.37 -12.33
C PRO A 122 -3.92 -21.85 -12.24
N VAL A 123 -4.02 -21.19 -13.39
CA VAL A 123 -3.90 -19.73 -13.51
C VAL A 123 -5.01 -19.18 -14.41
N TYR A 124 -5.30 -17.89 -14.25
CA TYR A 124 -6.18 -17.14 -15.15
C TYR A 124 -5.36 -16.45 -16.24
N GLU A 125 -6.02 -16.13 -17.33
CA GLU A 125 -5.50 -15.24 -18.37
C GLU A 125 -5.47 -13.79 -17.88
N THR A 126 -4.61 -12.98 -18.47
CA THR A 126 -4.42 -11.58 -18.06
C THR A 126 -5.39 -10.60 -18.70
N GLU A 127 -6.18 -11.04 -19.69
CA GLU A 127 -7.09 -10.20 -20.48
C GLU A 127 -8.19 -9.53 -19.63
N GLU A 128 -8.55 -10.14 -18.49
CA GLU A 128 -9.55 -9.61 -17.57
C GLU A 128 -8.95 -8.67 -16.48
N CYS A 129 -7.63 -8.54 -16.48
CA CYS A 129 -6.97 -7.68 -15.49
C CYS A 129 -7.15 -6.21 -15.83
N PRO A 130 -7.43 -5.35 -14.84
CA PRO A 130 -7.46 -3.91 -15.05
C PRO A 130 -6.10 -3.40 -15.52
N THR A 131 -6.12 -2.51 -16.50
CA THR A 131 -4.93 -1.77 -16.89
C THR A 131 -4.57 -0.72 -15.85
N TRP A 132 -3.29 -0.38 -15.76
CA TRP A 132 -2.85 0.77 -14.97
C TRP A 132 -3.51 2.04 -15.50
N PRO A 133 -3.92 2.97 -14.61
CA PRO A 133 -4.45 4.24 -15.07
C PRO A 133 -3.39 4.97 -15.87
N GLU A 134 -3.79 5.57 -16.99
CA GLU A 134 -2.94 6.50 -17.71
C GLU A 134 -2.54 7.64 -16.78
N PHE A 135 -1.26 7.93 -16.73
CA PHE A 135 -0.71 8.86 -15.78
C PHE A 135 0.29 9.82 -16.45
N GLU A 136 -0.10 11.07 -16.56
CA GLU A 136 0.76 12.17 -16.91
C GLU A 136 0.99 13.04 -15.66
N ALA A 137 2.24 13.15 -15.24
CA ALA A 137 2.61 13.92 -14.06
C ALA A 137 2.45 15.42 -14.33
N LYS A 138 1.74 16.13 -13.45
CA LYS A 138 1.68 17.60 -13.43
C LYS A 138 2.63 18.21 -12.42
N GLN A 139 3.02 17.45 -11.43
CA GLN A 139 3.98 17.80 -10.39
C GLN A 139 4.83 16.57 -10.09
N SER A 140 6.10 16.78 -9.79
CA SER A 140 7.03 15.71 -9.41
C SER A 140 7.90 16.15 -8.25
N TYR A 141 8.06 15.26 -7.28
CA TYR A 141 8.82 15.49 -6.05
C TYR A 141 9.72 14.29 -5.77
N THR A 142 10.73 14.49 -4.92
CA THR A 142 11.55 13.41 -4.37
C THR A 142 11.51 13.50 -2.85
N ALA A 143 11.28 12.37 -2.18
CA ALA A 143 11.29 12.29 -0.74
C ALA A 143 11.63 10.87 -0.26
N ASN A 144 12.02 10.74 1.01
CA ASN A 144 12.26 9.43 1.61
C ASN A 144 10.95 8.78 2.04
N ALA A 145 10.69 7.56 1.56
CA ALA A 145 9.45 6.82 1.82
C ALA A 145 9.20 6.55 3.31
N ALA A 146 10.26 6.21 4.07
CA ALA A 146 10.14 5.95 5.50
C ALA A 146 9.78 7.23 6.28
N ASN A 147 10.29 8.40 5.87
CA ASN A 147 9.96 9.69 6.49
C ASN A 147 8.49 10.04 6.23
N ILE A 148 8.00 9.91 5.00
CA ILE A 148 6.59 10.12 4.67
C ILE A 148 5.72 9.18 5.51
N LEU A 149 6.03 7.88 5.53
CA LEU A 149 5.26 6.90 6.29
C LEU A 149 5.27 7.19 7.80
N LYS A 150 6.38 7.71 8.34
CA LYS A 150 6.48 8.16 9.72
C LYS A 150 5.51 9.32 9.99
N CYS A 151 5.49 10.34 9.13
CA CYS A 151 4.57 11.47 9.24
C CYS A 151 3.11 11.02 9.10
N VAL A 152 2.80 10.17 8.13
CA VAL A 152 1.45 9.59 7.98
C VAL A 152 1.00 8.88 9.25
N LYS A 153 1.86 8.05 9.86
CA LYS A 153 1.55 7.37 11.13
C LYS A 153 1.28 8.33 12.29
N GLN A 154 1.93 9.50 12.29
CA GLN A 154 1.72 10.52 13.33
C GLN A 154 0.40 11.26 13.17
N VAL A 155 -0.07 11.48 11.94
CA VAL A 155 -1.28 12.28 11.68
C VAL A 155 -2.54 11.45 11.45
N LYS A 156 -2.44 10.19 11.01
CA LYS A 156 -3.58 9.38 10.56
C LYS A 156 -4.73 9.21 11.59
N TYR A 157 -4.47 9.40 12.88
CA TYR A 157 -5.50 9.32 13.92
C TYR A 157 -6.54 10.45 13.81
N ALA A 158 -6.22 11.52 13.08
CA ALA A 158 -7.11 12.65 12.81
C ALA A 158 -7.84 12.52 11.46
N VAL A 159 -7.80 11.36 10.80
CA VAL A 159 -8.56 11.06 9.58
C VAL A 159 -9.90 10.42 9.95
N ASP A 160 -10.99 10.86 9.33
CA ASP A 160 -12.30 10.22 9.41
C ASP A 160 -12.74 9.68 8.04
N LEU A 161 -12.47 8.40 7.80
CA LEU A 161 -12.83 7.72 6.55
C LEU A 161 -14.36 7.61 6.32
N ARG A 162 -15.18 7.87 7.34
CA ARG A 162 -16.65 7.81 7.27
C ARG A 162 -17.29 9.18 7.08
N SER A 163 -16.50 10.23 7.12
CA SER A 163 -16.99 11.59 6.92
C SER A 163 -17.62 11.77 5.55
N THR A 164 -18.63 12.59 5.45
CA THR A 164 -19.19 13.06 4.19
C THR A 164 -18.34 14.15 3.54
N ARG A 165 -17.36 14.68 4.26
CA ARG A 165 -16.43 15.71 3.79
C ARG A 165 -15.17 15.07 3.23
N PRO A 166 -14.88 15.21 1.93
CA PRO A 166 -13.71 14.58 1.31
C PRO A 166 -12.39 14.95 1.98
N GLU A 167 -12.23 16.19 2.42
CA GLU A 167 -11.04 16.70 3.08
C GLU A 167 -10.70 15.99 4.39
N TYR A 168 -11.66 15.28 5.02
CA TYR A 168 -11.45 14.50 6.24
C TYR A 168 -11.11 13.04 5.98
N GLN A 169 -11.26 12.57 4.73
CA GLN A 169 -11.12 11.15 4.38
C GLN A 169 -9.68 10.73 4.10
N GLY A 170 -8.73 11.63 4.14
CA GLY A 170 -7.33 11.32 3.80
C GLY A 170 -6.32 12.20 4.50
N VAL A 171 -5.08 11.99 4.11
CA VAL A 171 -3.93 12.78 4.53
C VAL A 171 -3.62 13.79 3.43
N LEU A 172 -3.59 15.06 3.80
CA LEU A 172 -3.27 16.17 2.92
C LEU A 172 -1.78 16.45 2.93
N PHE A 173 -1.22 16.55 1.73
CA PHE A 173 0.13 17.03 1.47
C PHE A 173 0.04 18.47 0.97
N GLN A 174 0.58 19.40 1.74
CA GLN A 174 0.50 20.84 1.44
C GLN A 174 1.76 21.57 1.92
N ASN A 175 2.38 22.34 1.04
CA ASN A 175 3.63 23.04 1.34
C ASN A 175 4.69 22.05 1.87
N LYS A 176 5.21 22.30 3.07
CA LYS A 176 6.20 21.43 3.74
C LYS A 176 5.57 20.50 4.80
N HIS A 177 4.25 20.40 4.81
CA HIS A 177 3.52 19.74 5.89
C HIS A 177 2.67 18.59 5.38
N ILE A 178 2.55 17.57 6.21
CA ILE A 178 1.62 16.47 6.05
C ILE A 178 0.55 16.60 7.14
N TRP A 179 -0.71 16.79 6.73
CA TRP A 179 -1.83 17.08 7.59
C TRP A 179 -2.88 15.99 7.58
N ALA A 180 -3.59 15.86 8.70
CA ALA A 180 -4.88 15.20 8.75
C ALA A 180 -5.81 15.99 9.67
N VAL A 181 -7.09 16.04 9.33
CA VAL A 181 -8.08 16.80 10.09
C VAL A 181 -9.43 16.10 10.06
N GLU A 182 -10.16 16.23 11.15
CA GLU A 182 -11.58 15.93 11.25
C GLU A 182 -12.27 17.06 12.03
N GLY A 183 -13.58 16.98 12.24
CA GLY A 183 -14.34 18.06 12.86
C GLY A 183 -13.87 18.53 14.25
N HIS A 184 -13.04 17.77 14.96
CA HIS A 184 -12.61 18.03 16.33
C HIS A 184 -11.09 17.96 16.54
N ARG A 185 -10.33 17.46 15.57
CA ARG A 185 -8.89 17.25 15.69
C ARG A 185 -8.17 17.66 14.43
N ALA A 186 -7.00 18.24 14.59
CA ALA A 186 -6.03 18.46 13.53
C ALA A 186 -4.67 17.92 13.97
N ALA A 187 -3.96 17.29 13.05
CA ALA A 187 -2.62 16.81 13.25
C ALA A 187 -1.73 17.25 12.10
N CYS A 188 -0.53 17.71 12.41
CA CYS A 188 0.46 18.16 11.46
C CYS A 188 1.80 17.48 11.74
N CYS A 189 2.52 17.13 10.70
CA CYS A 189 3.89 16.69 10.75
C CYS A 189 4.70 17.41 9.69
N ASP A 190 5.83 17.98 10.11
CA ASP A 190 6.81 18.57 9.21
C ASP A 190 7.67 17.45 8.63
N ASP A 191 7.67 17.30 7.33
CA ASP A 191 8.45 16.24 6.68
C ASP A 191 9.93 16.63 6.49
N GLY A 192 10.26 17.89 6.58
CA GLY A 192 11.65 18.34 6.46
C GLY A 192 12.26 18.26 5.05
N GLY A 193 11.55 17.77 4.05
CA GLY A 193 12.11 17.58 2.71
C GLY A 193 11.15 17.72 1.53
N LEU A 194 9.86 17.57 1.77
CA LEU A 194 8.84 17.63 0.73
C LEU A 194 8.23 19.04 0.66
N SER A 195 8.36 19.72 -0.48
CA SER A 195 7.71 21.00 -0.72
C SER A 195 6.69 20.87 -1.85
N VAL A 196 5.42 20.84 -1.51
CA VAL A 196 4.31 20.59 -2.43
C VAL A 196 3.75 21.92 -2.92
N GLU A 197 3.75 22.13 -4.25
CA GLU A 197 3.23 23.37 -4.86
C GLU A 197 1.71 23.40 -4.87
N LYS A 198 1.08 22.31 -5.33
CA LYS A 198 -0.37 22.17 -5.36
C LYS A 198 -0.77 21.07 -4.40
N PRO A 199 -1.61 21.36 -3.40
CA PRO A 199 -2.04 20.38 -2.42
C PRO A 199 -2.75 19.17 -3.05
N PHE A 200 -2.55 18.00 -2.46
CA PHE A 200 -3.27 16.77 -2.81
C PHE A 200 -3.56 15.93 -1.57
N THR A 201 -4.64 15.19 -1.60
CA THR A 201 -5.08 14.34 -0.48
C THR A 201 -5.11 12.88 -0.90
N VAL A 202 -4.56 12.01 -0.07
CA VAL A 202 -4.48 10.57 -0.32
C VAL A 202 -5.07 9.79 0.86
N ALA A 203 -5.84 8.75 0.58
CA ALA A 203 -6.41 7.90 1.62
C ALA A 203 -5.34 7.14 2.40
N VAL A 204 -5.50 7.03 3.72
CA VAL A 204 -4.54 6.35 4.61
C VAL A 204 -4.22 4.92 4.19
N PRO A 205 -5.19 4.06 3.79
CA PRO A 205 -4.89 2.69 3.37
C PRO A 205 -3.87 2.62 2.23
N ALA A 206 -3.99 3.51 1.24
CA ALA A 206 -3.03 3.57 0.13
C ALA A 206 -1.62 3.98 0.60
N LEU A 207 -1.53 4.96 1.51
CA LEU A 207 -0.26 5.44 2.06
C LEU A 207 0.44 4.40 2.96
N GLU A 208 -0.30 3.50 3.58
CA GLU A 208 0.29 2.43 4.39
C GLU A 208 1.12 1.44 3.55
N HIS A 209 0.86 1.36 2.24
CA HIS A 209 1.66 0.56 1.31
C HIS A 209 3.04 1.16 1.02
N LEU A 210 3.31 2.41 1.40
CA LEU A 210 4.66 2.99 1.32
C LEU A 210 5.70 2.17 2.12
N LYS A 211 5.27 1.33 3.05
CA LYS A 211 6.15 0.36 3.75
C LYS A 211 6.97 -0.53 2.81
N VAL A 212 6.49 -0.77 1.58
CA VAL A 212 7.16 -1.63 0.60
C VAL A 212 8.49 -1.05 0.12
N PHE A 213 8.60 0.28 0.08
CA PHE A 213 9.81 0.97 -0.33
C PHE A 213 10.93 0.94 0.74
N GLY A 214 10.59 0.64 2.01
CA GLY A 214 11.56 0.68 3.09
C GLY A 214 12.11 2.09 3.32
N ASN A 215 13.42 2.17 3.60
CA ASN A 215 14.12 3.44 3.81
C ASN A 215 14.86 3.86 2.53
N THR A 216 14.11 4.13 1.46
CA THR A 216 14.65 4.58 0.17
C THR A 216 14.03 5.89 -0.26
N ASP A 217 14.75 6.64 -1.06
CA ASP A 217 14.21 7.81 -1.73
C ASP A 217 13.33 7.35 -2.89
N ILE A 218 12.21 8.02 -3.05
CA ILE A 218 11.19 7.73 -4.06
C ILE A 218 10.85 9.00 -4.81
N GLN A 219 10.50 8.83 -6.08
CA GLN A 219 9.87 9.87 -6.87
C GLN A 219 8.36 9.82 -6.61
N ILE A 220 7.77 11.00 -6.46
CA ILE A 220 6.35 11.21 -6.21
C ILE A 220 5.81 12.05 -7.36
N ASP A 221 5.07 11.44 -8.24
CA ASP A 221 4.44 12.08 -9.38
C ASP A 221 2.95 12.28 -9.07
N VAL A 222 2.41 13.47 -9.30
CA VAL A 222 1.04 13.82 -8.94
C VAL A 222 0.32 14.45 -10.12
N ASN A 223 -0.93 14.06 -10.33
CA ASN A 223 -1.89 14.77 -11.19
C ASN A 223 -3.22 15.01 -10.43
N GLU A 224 -4.25 15.48 -11.11
CA GLU A 224 -5.54 15.82 -10.50
C GLU A 224 -6.28 14.62 -9.92
N ARG A 225 -5.98 13.39 -10.40
CA ARG A 225 -6.73 12.18 -10.05
C ARG A 225 -5.93 11.19 -9.24
N CYS A 226 -4.61 11.14 -9.45
CA CYS A 226 -3.75 10.10 -8.91
C CYS A 226 -2.44 10.66 -8.41
N VAL A 227 -1.85 9.94 -7.47
CA VAL A 227 -0.46 10.06 -7.06
C VAL A 227 0.26 8.74 -7.33
N THR A 228 1.47 8.82 -7.86
CA THR A 228 2.36 7.66 -8.07
C THR A 228 3.63 7.86 -7.26
N PHE A 229 3.92 6.92 -6.39
CA PHE A 229 5.16 6.76 -5.66
C PHE A 229 5.98 5.70 -6.37
N ARG A 230 7.22 5.98 -6.74
CA ARG A 230 8.05 5.02 -7.48
C ARG A 230 9.53 5.13 -7.21
N ASN A 231 10.21 4.01 -7.36
CA ASN A 231 11.63 3.90 -7.57
C ASN A 231 11.89 2.97 -8.78
N GLU A 232 13.11 2.48 -8.95
CA GLU A 232 13.48 1.59 -10.06
C GLU A 232 12.66 0.28 -10.08
N TRP A 233 12.31 -0.28 -8.90
CA TRP A 233 11.75 -1.62 -8.76
C TRP A 233 10.30 -1.66 -8.29
N ILE A 234 9.78 -0.56 -7.77
CA ILE A 234 8.46 -0.54 -7.13
C ILE A 234 7.70 0.68 -7.64
N ARG A 235 6.43 0.45 -7.97
CA ARG A 235 5.49 1.50 -8.34
C ARG A 235 4.18 1.32 -7.58
N LEU A 236 3.80 2.33 -6.83
CA LEU A 236 2.53 2.44 -6.11
C LEU A 236 1.76 3.63 -6.67
N THR A 237 0.60 3.38 -7.28
CA THR A 237 -0.30 4.44 -7.74
C THR A 237 -1.59 4.37 -6.94
N ALA A 238 -2.06 5.51 -6.46
CA ALA A 238 -3.31 5.62 -5.72
C ALA A 238 -4.17 6.77 -6.25
N HIS A 239 -5.48 6.64 -6.15
CA HIS A 239 -6.37 7.76 -6.41
C HIS A 239 -6.22 8.82 -5.31
N CYS A 240 -6.16 10.08 -5.72
CA CYS A 240 -6.35 11.19 -4.81
C CYS A 240 -7.82 11.23 -4.35
N VAL A 241 -8.06 11.69 -3.14
CA VAL A 241 -9.42 11.92 -2.64
C VAL A 241 -10.07 13.01 -3.49
N PRO A 242 -11.13 12.71 -4.23
CA PRO A 242 -11.74 13.67 -5.15
C PRO A 242 -12.40 14.81 -4.39
N ASN A 243 -12.36 16.03 -4.97
CA ASN A 243 -12.99 17.23 -4.42
C ASN A 243 -12.55 17.60 -2.99
N ALA A 244 -11.43 17.08 -2.51
CA ALA A 244 -10.87 17.53 -1.24
C ALA A 244 -10.40 18.97 -1.38
N THR A 245 -11.05 19.87 -0.67
CA THR A 245 -10.66 21.28 -0.64
C THR A 245 -9.45 21.45 0.26
N PRO A 246 -8.36 22.10 -0.20
CA PRO A 246 -7.25 22.47 0.67
C PRO A 246 -7.77 23.33 1.80
N LEU A 247 -7.50 22.90 3.02
CA LEU A 247 -7.87 23.69 4.20
C LEU A 247 -6.77 24.69 4.51
N ILE A 248 -7.14 25.89 4.95
CA ILE A 248 -6.19 26.89 5.45
C ILE A 248 -5.89 26.54 6.91
N TYR A 249 -5.08 25.49 7.13
CA TYR A 249 -4.77 24.95 8.46
C TYR A 249 -4.08 25.98 9.35
N GLU A 250 -3.31 26.90 8.76
CA GLU A 250 -2.65 28.00 9.47
C GLU A 250 -3.64 28.89 10.20
N ASN A 251 -4.89 28.98 9.70
CA ASN A 251 -5.95 29.73 10.39
C ASN A 251 -6.59 28.94 11.54
N ILE A 252 -6.39 27.63 11.61
CA ILE A 252 -6.95 26.77 12.65
C ILE A 252 -6.00 26.69 13.86
N VAL A 253 -4.69 26.82 13.61
CA VAL A 253 -3.68 26.80 14.67
C VAL A 253 -3.64 28.16 15.36
N PRO A 254 -3.87 28.24 16.70
CA PRO A 254 -3.78 29.50 17.42
C PRO A 254 -2.40 30.17 17.28
N GLN A 255 -2.38 31.42 16.91
CA GLN A 255 -1.14 32.19 16.77
C GLN A 255 -0.62 32.72 18.13
N LYS A 256 -1.46 32.75 19.15
CA LYS A 256 -1.14 33.18 20.51
C LYS A 256 -1.69 32.17 21.49
N TRP A 257 -0.88 31.85 22.49
CA TRP A 257 -1.25 30.96 23.59
C TRP A 257 -1.44 31.79 24.84
N ASN A 258 -2.50 31.53 25.59
CA ASN A 258 -2.75 32.19 26.88
C ASN A 258 -1.98 31.50 28.00
N GLU A 259 -1.75 30.21 27.90
CA GLU A 259 -1.09 29.40 28.91
C GLU A 259 -0.23 28.33 28.26
N GLU A 260 0.87 27.96 28.90
CA GLU A 260 1.78 26.89 28.49
C GLU A 260 1.95 25.90 29.64
N PHE A 261 1.82 24.61 29.36
CA PHE A 261 2.00 23.54 30.33
C PHE A 261 3.14 22.61 29.89
N CYS A 262 4.11 22.39 30.80
CA CYS A 262 5.18 21.42 30.59
C CYS A 262 5.01 20.23 31.51
N PHE A 263 5.08 19.03 30.99
CA PHE A 263 5.01 17.81 31.77
C PHE A 263 5.88 16.70 31.14
N HIS A 264 6.29 15.73 32.00
CA HIS A 264 7.08 14.61 31.53
C HIS A 264 6.24 13.65 30.68
N ARG A 265 6.61 13.49 29.40
CA ARG A 265 5.83 12.74 28.41
C ARG A 265 5.46 11.31 28.84
N LYS A 266 6.44 10.58 29.45
CA LYS A 266 6.24 9.17 29.84
C LYS A 266 5.16 9.06 30.91
N ASP A 267 5.21 9.92 31.93
CA ASP A 267 4.26 9.91 33.06
C ASP A 267 2.86 10.30 32.58
N PHE A 268 2.77 11.31 31.72
CA PHE A 268 1.51 11.71 31.13
C PHE A 268 0.87 10.61 30.27
N VAL A 269 1.65 9.96 29.41
CA VAL A 269 1.17 8.83 28.59
C VAL A 269 0.73 7.66 29.47
N GLN A 270 1.45 7.37 30.56
CA GLN A 270 1.09 6.30 31.51
C GLN A 270 -0.22 6.62 32.22
N ALA A 271 -0.40 7.84 32.69
CA ALA A 271 -1.63 8.29 33.32
C ALA A 271 -2.83 8.23 32.37
N LEU A 272 -2.66 8.65 31.10
CA LEU A 272 -3.70 8.50 30.08
C LEU A 272 -4.06 7.03 29.80
N LYS A 273 -3.06 6.15 29.71
CA LYS A 273 -3.31 4.71 29.52
C LYS A 273 -4.06 4.10 30.69
N TYR A 274 -3.71 4.49 31.91
CA TYR A 274 -4.44 4.06 33.13
C TYR A 274 -5.90 4.53 33.08
N LEU A 275 -6.13 5.82 32.78
CA LEU A 275 -7.47 6.35 32.64
C LEU A 275 -8.28 5.60 31.57
N LEU A 276 -7.71 5.39 30.40
CA LEU A 276 -8.37 4.64 29.31
C LEU A 276 -8.69 3.20 29.68
N ALA A 277 -7.89 2.55 30.52
CA ALA A 277 -8.17 1.19 31.01
C ALA A 277 -9.36 1.14 31.99
N CYS A 278 -9.66 2.25 32.65
CA CYS A 278 -10.79 2.39 33.57
C CYS A 278 -12.09 2.84 32.88
N VAL A 279 -12.03 3.26 31.59
CA VAL A 279 -13.17 3.82 30.85
C VAL A 279 -14.13 2.70 30.44
N GLY A 280 -15.39 2.82 30.81
CA GLY A 280 -16.48 2.01 30.26
C GLY A 280 -16.93 2.51 28.88
N LYS A 281 -17.79 1.74 28.20
CA LYS A 281 -18.27 2.10 26.85
C LYS A 281 -19.05 3.41 26.78
N THR A 282 -19.61 3.85 27.88
CA THR A 282 -20.45 5.06 28.00
C THR A 282 -19.75 6.24 28.63
N ASP A 283 -18.55 6.03 29.19
CA ASP A 283 -17.83 7.06 29.93
C ASP A 283 -17.16 8.03 28.96
N LYS A 284 -17.13 9.29 29.37
CA LYS A 284 -16.43 10.37 28.64
C LYS A 284 -15.29 10.91 29.50
N PRO A 285 -14.08 10.35 29.36
CA PRO A 285 -12.94 10.83 30.13
C PRO A 285 -12.59 12.24 29.68
N TYR A 286 -12.14 13.05 30.62
CA TYR A 286 -11.67 14.39 30.33
C TYR A 286 -10.34 14.71 31.05
N VAL A 287 -9.63 15.65 30.46
CA VAL A 287 -8.39 16.22 30.98
C VAL A 287 -8.67 17.67 31.32
N ARG A 288 -8.44 18.05 32.59
CA ARG A 288 -8.59 19.40 33.06
C ARG A 288 -7.24 19.97 33.45
N PHE A 289 -6.93 21.16 32.94
CA PHE A 289 -5.79 21.96 33.33
C PHE A 289 -6.33 23.07 34.23
N ASP A 290 -5.83 23.15 35.46
CA ASP A 290 -6.28 24.15 36.43
C ASP A 290 -5.15 24.46 37.42
N ASN A 291 -4.83 25.77 37.61
CA ASN A 291 -3.85 26.24 38.58
C ASN A 291 -2.51 25.51 38.56
N GLY A 292 -1.98 25.19 37.36
CA GLY A 292 -0.70 24.49 37.21
C GLY A 292 -0.80 22.96 37.47
N ALA A 293 -1.98 22.44 37.74
CA ALA A 293 -2.25 21.02 37.93
C ALA A 293 -2.97 20.42 36.74
N LEU A 294 -2.64 19.14 36.41
CA LEU A 294 -3.32 18.35 35.43
C LEU A 294 -4.19 17.30 36.14
N THR A 295 -5.48 17.38 35.96
CA THR A 295 -6.43 16.41 36.50
C THR A 295 -6.99 15.55 35.38
N LEU A 296 -6.93 14.23 35.56
CA LEU A 296 -7.53 13.24 34.67
C LEU A 296 -8.73 12.63 35.39
N SER A 297 -9.92 12.67 34.81
CA SER A 297 -11.12 12.18 35.47
C SER A 297 -12.06 11.46 34.51
N LEU A 298 -12.79 10.48 35.05
CA LEU A 298 -13.90 9.77 34.39
C LEU A 298 -15.26 10.35 34.73
N ILE A 299 -15.33 11.21 35.73
CA ILE A 299 -16.59 11.73 36.29
C ILE A 299 -16.70 13.22 35.97
N HIS A 300 -17.80 13.61 35.34
CA HIS A 300 -18.18 15.02 35.30
C HIS A 300 -18.51 15.48 36.73
N ILE A 301 -17.62 16.30 37.29
CA ILE A 301 -17.91 17.04 38.53
C ILE A 301 -18.59 18.33 38.13
#